data_635daf87cc2e549d2ed1ce1bc129b7d6
#
_entry.id   635daf87cc2e549d2ed1ce1bc129b7d6
#
_cell.length_a   1.000
_cell.length_b   1.000
_cell.length_c   1.000
_cell.angle_alpha   90.00
_cell.angle_beta   90.00
_cell.angle_gamma   90.00
#
_symmetry.space_group_name_H-M   'P 1'
#
loop_
_entity.id
_entity.type
_entity.pdbx_description
1 polymer ?
#
loop_
_entity_poly.entity_id
_entity_poly.type
_entity_poly.pdbx_seq_one_letter_code
_entity_poly.pdbx_strand_id
1 'polypeptide(L)'
;MPQLGCLARFFNRYKDEFKFAKKNNFDFMQLWYDNRGLCLHEDDKDFINTINKYNFPTIIHAVLNINEFEEHIPKLLDILNKLNHKELIIHPICENEDIDEETLNKLNLNIKYALNILKPHGINLFLENNSKLDPIFTTTDEIQKIFSQNADLEFLLDIAHIDNTNHLQELIDIKYPKILHIADRHFDVIHEHLPIGHGEIDFQYIFSKLLPKYNGKIILEIVNKDSDIINSKNLIENFLNTPNQ
;
A
#
# COMPACT_ATOMS: atom_id res chain seq x y z
N MET A 1 1.21 -12.46 -15.16
CA MET A 1 0.02 -11.84 -14.56
C MET A 1 0.44 -11.19 -13.25
N PRO A 2 -0.18 -10.09 -12.82
CA PRO A 2 0.08 -9.50 -11.52
C PRO A 2 -0.25 -10.48 -10.39
N GLN A 3 0.39 -10.28 -9.23
CA GLN A 3 0.00 -10.97 -8.00
C GLN A 3 -1.14 -10.22 -7.33
N LEU A 4 -2.17 -10.95 -6.88
CA LEU A 4 -3.31 -10.36 -6.17
C LEU A 4 -3.24 -10.65 -4.68
N GLY A 5 -3.18 -9.60 -3.88
CA GLY A 5 -3.25 -9.62 -2.42
C GLY A 5 -4.54 -9.01 -1.88
N CYS A 6 -4.80 -9.25 -0.61
CA CYS A 6 -5.85 -8.59 0.16
C CYS A 6 -5.30 -8.00 1.46
N LEU A 7 -5.97 -7.01 1.98
CA LEU A 7 -5.71 -6.46 3.30
C LEU A 7 -6.15 -7.46 4.40
N ALA A 8 -5.33 -7.65 5.41
CA ALA A 8 -5.75 -8.30 6.65
C ALA A 8 -6.62 -7.33 7.44
N ARG A 9 -7.89 -7.64 7.62
CA ARG A 9 -8.84 -6.76 8.31
C ARG A 9 -8.54 -6.72 9.81
N PHE A 10 -8.29 -5.55 10.34
CA PHE A 10 -7.85 -5.31 11.71
C PHE A 10 -8.84 -5.74 12.81
N PHE A 11 -10.11 -5.94 12.47
CA PHE A 11 -11.15 -6.40 13.41
C PHE A 11 -11.29 -7.92 13.48
N ASN A 12 -10.61 -8.67 12.60
CA ASN A 12 -10.61 -10.12 12.57
C ASN A 12 -9.32 -10.68 13.21
N ARG A 13 -9.36 -11.96 13.57
CA ARG A 13 -8.12 -12.65 13.96
C ARG A 13 -7.30 -12.96 12.72
N TYR A 14 -6.02 -12.67 12.74
CA TYR A 14 -5.14 -12.93 11.59
C TYR A 14 -5.17 -14.37 11.08
N LYS A 15 -5.29 -15.37 11.97
CA LYS A 15 -5.45 -16.76 11.54
C LYS A 15 -6.68 -17.01 10.67
N ASP A 16 -7.73 -16.23 10.85
CA ASP A 16 -8.96 -16.38 10.06
C ASP A 16 -8.80 -15.61 8.73
N GLU A 17 -8.09 -14.46 8.73
CA GLU A 17 -7.69 -13.76 7.51
C GLU A 17 -6.74 -14.61 6.63
N PHE A 18 -5.77 -15.31 7.20
CA PHE A 18 -4.93 -16.27 6.46
C PHE A 18 -5.73 -17.39 5.80
N LYS A 19 -6.71 -17.95 6.53
CA LYS A 19 -7.61 -18.97 5.95
C LYS A 19 -8.46 -18.38 4.84
N PHE A 20 -9.00 -17.16 5.03
CA PHE A 20 -9.78 -16.48 4.02
C PHE A 20 -8.96 -16.24 2.77
N ALA A 21 -7.78 -15.64 2.88
CA ALA A 21 -6.90 -15.37 1.74
C ALA A 21 -6.53 -16.65 0.98
N LYS A 22 -6.09 -17.68 1.70
CA LYS A 22 -5.72 -18.98 1.11
C LYS A 22 -6.90 -19.70 0.43
N LYS A 23 -8.08 -19.69 1.07
CA LYS A 23 -9.31 -20.30 0.52
C LYS A 23 -9.76 -19.64 -0.78
N ASN A 24 -9.53 -18.32 -0.89
CA ASN A 24 -9.98 -17.53 -2.04
C ASN A 24 -8.87 -17.26 -3.05
N ASN A 25 -7.76 -18.02 -2.99
CA ASN A 25 -6.65 -17.96 -3.94
C ASN A 25 -6.06 -16.56 -4.10
N PHE A 26 -5.85 -15.84 -2.99
CA PHE A 26 -4.98 -14.68 -2.96
C PHE A 26 -3.52 -15.13 -2.95
N ASP A 27 -2.64 -14.41 -3.61
CA ASP A 27 -1.22 -14.74 -3.68
C ASP A 27 -0.46 -14.33 -2.41
N PHE A 28 -0.91 -13.27 -1.74
CA PHE A 28 -0.33 -12.75 -0.52
C PHE A 28 -1.35 -11.93 0.28
N MET A 29 -0.95 -11.50 1.48
CA MET A 29 -1.76 -10.66 2.36
C MET A 29 -0.96 -9.47 2.88
N GLN A 30 -1.56 -8.28 2.86
CA GLN A 30 -1.02 -7.09 3.49
C GLN A 30 -1.33 -7.09 4.99
N LEU A 31 -0.31 -6.78 5.80
CA LEU A 31 -0.38 -6.68 7.24
C LEU A 31 -0.24 -5.23 7.65
N TRP A 32 -1.06 -4.80 8.58
CA TRP A 32 -1.00 -3.46 9.15
C TRP A 32 0.10 -3.36 10.21
N TYR A 33 0.83 -2.25 10.20
CA TYR A 33 1.75 -1.84 11.24
C TYR A 33 1.55 -0.35 11.54
N ASP A 34 1.53 0.01 12.81
CA ASP A 34 1.58 1.41 13.26
C ASP A 34 2.45 1.54 14.53
N ASN A 35 2.38 2.67 15.23
CA ASN A 35 3.14 2.90 16.45
C ASN A 35 2.85 1.90 17.60
N ARG A 36 1.81 1.07 17.48
CA ARG A 36 1.44 0.00 18.41
C ARG A 36 1.98 -1.37 18.01
N GLY A 37 2.59 -1.49 16.83
CA GLY A 37 3.14 -2.74 16.29
C GLY A 37 2.33 -3.34 15.14
N LEU A 38 2.55 -4.64 14.86
CA LEU A 38 1.91 -5.37 13.75
C LEU A 38 0.44 -5.70 13.97
N CYS A 39 -0.03 -5.66 15.19
CA CYS A 39 -1.40 -6.00 15.52
C CYS A 39 -1.88 -5.28 16.77
N LEU A 40 -3.10 -4.78 16.73
CA LEU A 40 -3.72 -4.06 17.83
C LEU A 40 -4.11 -4.96 19.02
N HIS A 41 -4.12 -6.28 18.84
CA HIS A 41 -4.73 -7.24 19.78
C HIS A 41 -3.80 -8.39 20.18
N GLU A 42 -2.64 -8.53 19.57
CA GLU A 42 -1.72 -9.63 19.82
C GLU A 42 -0.29 -9.06 19.98
N ASP A 43 0.56 -9.73 20.74
CA ASP A 43 1.98 -9.41 20.83
C ASP A 43 2.68 -9.70 19.49
N ASP A 44 3.55 -8.82 19.04
CA ASP A 44 4.27 -8.96 17.76
C ASP A 44 4.99 -10.30 17.62
N LYS A 45 5.51 -10.85 18.71
CA LYS A 45 6.19 -12.14 18.70
C LYS A 45 5.23 -13.30 18.40
N ASP A 46 4.05 -13.28 19.00
CA ASP A 46 3.03 -14.32 18.76
C ASP A 46 2.49 -14.18 17.36
N PHE A 47 2.37 -12.97 16.87
CA PHE A 47 1.95 -12.67 15.52
C PHE A 47 2.96 -13.15 14.46
N ILE A 48 4.25 -12.85 14.63
CA ILE A 48 5.32 -13.36 13.77
C ILE A 48 5.33 -14.91 13.74
N ASN A 49 5.17 -15.56 14.89
CA ASN A 49 5.05 -17.01 14.97
C ASN A 49 3.84 -17.52 14.19
N THR A 50 2.72 -16.81 14.25
CA THR A 50 1.50 -17.14 13.51
C THR A 50 1.73 -17.03 12.01
N ILE A 51 2.30 -15.94 11.51
CA ILE A 51 2.64 -15.75 10.09
C ILE A 51 3.51 -16.90 9.59
N ASN A 52 4.62 -17.17 10.30
CA ASN A 52 5.56 -18.24 9.94
C ASN A 52 4.89 -19.62 9.92
N LYS A 53 3.98 -19.89 10.86
CA LYS A 53 3.23 -21.15 10.94
C LYS A 53 2.30 -21.37 9.74
N TYR A 54 1.63 -20.32 9.29
CA TYR A 54 0.73 -20.43 8.13
C TYR A 54 1.49 -20.50 6.82
N ASN A 55 2.75 -20.06 6.77
CA ASN A 55 3.62 -20.05 5.59
C ASN A 55 2.90 -19.50 4.36
N PHE A 56 2.21 -18.38 4.55
CA PHE A 56 1.50 -17.67 3.50
C PHE A 56 2.23 -16.35 3.23
N PRO A 57 2.47 -15.95 1.97
CA PRO A 57 3.20 -14.73 1.67
C PRO A 57 2.51 -13.50 2.25
N THR A 58 3.30 -12.60 2.85
CA THR A 58 2.78 -11.36 3.42
C THR A 58 3.67 -10.18 3.04
N ILE A 59 3.11 -8.97 3.13
CA ILE A 59 3.82 -7.69 3.00
C ILE A 59 3.38 -6.78 4.15
N ILE A 60 4.30 -5.97 4.68
CA ILE A 60 3.98 -5.02 5.75
C ILE A 60 3.67 -3.67 5.15
N HIS A 61 2.55 -3.09 5.57
CA HIS A 61 2.13 -1.72 5.32
C HIS A 61 2.18 -0.95 6.63
N ALA A 62 3.14 -0.03 6.75
CA ALA A 62 3.39 0.75 7.95
C ALA A 62 2.84 2.16 7.80
N VAL A 63 1.86 2.52 8.62
CA VAL A 63 1.38 3.89 8.76
C VAL A 63 2.23 4.57 9.82
N LEU A 64 3.06 5.53 9.39
CA LEU A 64 4.02 6.20 10.25
C LEU A 64 3.91 7.73 10.15
N ASN A 65 3.81 8.39 11.30
CA ASN A 65 4.01 9.82 11.33
C ASN A 65 5.46 10.17 10.92
N ILE A 66 5.64 11.29 10.22
CA ILE A 66 6.98 11.75 9.79
C ILE A 66 7.94 11.95 10.98
N ASN A 67 7.43 12.04 12.21
CA ASN A 67 8.22 12.12 13.44
C ASN A 67 8.65 10.76 14.00
N GLU A 68 8.17 9.64 13.46
CA GLU A 68 8.30 8.30 14.04
C GLU A 68 9.29 7.39 13.28
N PHE A 69 9.81 7.82 12.13
CA PHE A 69 10.66 7.00 11.27
C PHE A 69 11.92 6.49 12.00
N GLU A 70 12.63 7.38 12.72
CA GLU A 70 13.87 6.99 13.41
C GLU A 70 13.64 5.91 14.48
N GLU A 71 12.48 5.93 15.13
CA GLU A 71 12.11 4.94 16.13
C GLU A 71 11.64 3.63 15.49
N HIS A 72 10.81 3.71 14.44
CA HIS A 72 10.10 2.55 13.92
C HIS A 72 10.84 1.80 12.81
N ILE A 73 11.69 2.44 11.99
CA ILE A 73 12.42 1.77 10.92
C ILE A 73 13.34 0.65 11.44
N PRO A 74 14.11 0.81 12.55
CA PRO A 74 14.89 -0.29 13.11
C PRO A 74 14.03 -1.46 13.64
N LYS A 75 12.87 -1.17 14.23
CA LYS A 75 11.93 -2.19 14.70
C LYS A 75 11.34 -2.97 13.52
N LEU A 76 10.93 -2.25 12.46
CA LEU A 76 10.44 -2.84 11.21
C LEU A 76 11.50 -3.72 10.56
N LEU A 77 12.77 -3.28 10.53
CA LEU A 77 13.86 -4.10 10.01
C LEU A 77 13.99 -5.44 10.75
N ASP A 78 13.90 -5.43 12.09
CA ASP A 78 13.95 -6.67 12.90
C ASP A 78 12.77 -7.60 12.55
N ILE A 79 11.55 -7.05 12.42
CA ILE A 79 10.36 -7.81 12.02
C ILE A 79 10.50 -8.38 10.60
N LEU A 80 10.91 -7.57 9.64
CA LEU A 80 11.11 -7.97 8.25
C LEU A 80 12.14 -9.10 8.12
N ASN A 81 13.25 -9.01 8.89
CA ASN A 81 14.26 -10.08 8.93
C ASN A 81 13.68 -11.37 9.51
N LYS A 82 12.90 -11.32 10.60
CA LYS A 82 12.25 -12.49 11.21
C LYS A 82 11.22 -13.15 10.28
N LEU A 83 10.58 -12.35 9.41
CA LEU A 83 9.61 -12.80 8.41
C LEU A 83 10.26 -13.12 7.04
N ASN A 84 11.55 -12.85 6.88
CA ASN A 84 12.27 -12.93 5.60
C ASN A 84 11.60 -12.10 4.48
N HIS A 85 11.05 -10.93 4.83
CA HIS A 85 10.44 -10.01 3.88
C HIS A 85 11.49 -9.15 3.19
N LYS A 86 11.22 -8.82 1.92
CA LYS A 86 12.10 -7.99 1.07
C LYS A 86 11.43 -6.71 0.57
N GLU A 87 10.26 -6.42 1.09
CA GLU A 87 9.46 -5.25 0.73
C GLU A 87 8.82 -4.66 1.98
N LEU A 88 8.83 -3.34 2.07
CA LEU A 88 8.15 -2.55 3.10
C LEU A 88 7.39 -1.43 2.42
N ILE A 89 6.11 -1.30 2.73
CA ILE A 89 5.28 -0.17 2.32
C ILE A 89 5.20 0.80 3.50
N ILE A 90 5.39 2.10 3.23
CA ILE A 90 5.13 3.17 4.20
C ILE A 90 4.04 4.07 3.64
N HIS A 91 3.01 4.26 4.45
CA HIS A 91 2.01 5.30 4.33
C HIS A 91 2.42 6.44 5.28
N PRO A 92 2.97 7.53 4.77
CA PRO A 92 3.43 8.63 5.62
C PRO A 92 2.24 9.46 6.08
N ILE A 93 2.18 9.79 7.36
CA ILE A 93 1.21 10.75 7.88
C ILE A 93 1.92 11.93 8.53
N CYS A 94 1.27 13.10 8.54
CA CYS A 94 1.77 14.31 9.18
C CYS A 94 0.69 14.88 10.09
N GLU A 95 0.76 14.51 11.36
CA GLU A 95 -0.17 15.00 12.38
C GLU A 95 0.40 16.23 13.08
N ASN A 96 -0.46 17.23 13.31
CA ASN A 96 -0.16 18.42 14.09
C ASN A 96 0.92 19.36 13.52
N GLU A 97 1.26 19.22 12.25
CA GLU A 97 2.17 20.12 11.52
C GLU A 97 1.49 20.57 10.21
N ASP A 98 1.75 21.80 9.77
CA ASP A 98 1.30 22.25 8.45
C ASP A 98 2.13 21.57 7.36
N ILE A 99 1.51 21.27 6.22
CA ILE A 99 2.21 20.72 5.07
C ILE A 99 2.85 21.85 4.28
N ASP A 100 4.14 22.00 4.44
CA ASP A 100 4.95 23.01 3.80
C ASP A 100 6.31 22.46 3.31
N GLU A 101 7.19 23.33 2.89
CA GLU A 101 8.54 22.98 2.43
C GLU A 101 9.37 22.27 3.51
N GLU A 102 9.20 22.65 4.79
CA GLU A 102 9.95 22.10 5.93
C GLU A 102 9.49 20.66 6.21
N THR A 103 8.18 20.42 6.26
CA THR A 103 7.61 19.07 6.47
C THR A 103 7.94 18.12 5.32
N LEU A 104 7.93 18.61 4.06
CA LEU A 104 8.36 17.81 2.91
C LEU A 104 9.86 17.49 2.95
N ASN A 105 10.70 18.44 3.36
CA ASN A 105 12.13 18.18 3.54
C ASN A 105 12.38 17.17 4.66
N LYS A 106 11.61 17.22 5.73
CA LYS A 106 11.65 16.24 6.83
C LYS A 106 11.27 14.84 6.34
N LEU A 107 10.17 14.71 5.60
CA LEU A 107 9.79 13.44 4.96
C LEU A 107 10.92 12.91 4.08
N ASN A 108 11.53 13.76 3.26
CA ASN A 108 12.65 13.38 2.40
C ASN A 108 13.88 12.87 3.19
N LEU A 109 14.23 13.51 4.31
CA LEU A 109 15.31 13.06 5.19
C LEU A 109 15.00 11.72 5.83
N ASN A 110 13.76 11.50 6.25
CA ASN A 110 13.28 10.25 6.82
C ASN A 110 13.30 9.09 5.81
N ILE A 111 12.93 9.37 4.56
CA ILE A 111 13.03 8.39 3.47
C ILE A 111 14.49 8.00 3.23
N LYS A 112 15.40 8.96 3.18
CA LYS A 112 16.85 8.68 3.05
C LYS A 112 17.38 7.86 4.22
N TYR A 113 16.97 8.18 5.44
CA TYR A 113 17.28 7.40 6.63
C TYR A 113 16.78 5.95 6.50
N ALA A 114 15.52 5.75 6.13
CA ALA A 114 14.94 4.43 5.95
C ALA A 114 15.65 3.63 4.84
N LEU A 115 15.92 4.23 3.69
CA LEU A 115 16.66 3.60 2.60
C LEU A 115 18.08 3.18 3.03
N ASN A 116 18.79 4.02 3.79
CA ASN A 116 20.13 3.69 4.29
C ASN A 116 20.13 2.48 5.23
N ILE A 117 19.06 2.27 6.00
CA ILE A 117 18.91 1.14 6.91
C ILE A 117 18.44 -0.12 6.16
N LEU A 118 17.48 0.00 5.27
CA LEU A 118 16.79 -1.15 4.66
C LEU A 118 17.57 -1.73 3.48
N LYS A 119 18.18 -0.90 2.64
CA LYS A 119 18.87 -1.30 1.41
C LYS A 119 20.03 -2.30 1.63
N PRO A 120 20.90 -2.19 2.67
CA PRO A 120 21.93 -3.20 2.95
C PRO A 120 21.38 -4.60 3.24
N HIS A 121 20.11 -4.70 3.65
CA HIS A 121 19.40 -5.96 3.90
C HIS A 121 18.62 -6.47 2.67
N GLY A 122 18.74 -5.80 1.53
CA GLY A 122 18.03 -6.13 0.30
C GLY A 122 16.51 -5.93 0.41
N ILE A 123 16.08 -4.96 1.22
CA ILE A 123 14.67 -4.61 1.42
C ILE A 123 14.36 -3.38 0.57
N ASN A 124 13.37 -3.49 -0.31
CA ASN A 124 12.84 -2.39 -1.11
C ASN A 124 11.82 -1.60 -0.29
N LEU A 125 11.97 -0.28 -0.29
CA LEU A 125 11.05 0.64 0.34
C LEU A 125 10.07 1.19 -0.70
N PHE A 126 8.78 1.08 -0.41
CA PHE A 126 7.69 1.66 -1.17
C PHE A 126 7.06 2.80 -0.39
N LEU A 127 6.80 3.92 -1.05
CA LEU A 127 6.04 5.01 -0.48
C LEU A 127 4.70 5.12 -1.19
N GLU A 128 3.64 5.29 -0.42
CA GLU A 128 2.27 5.38 -0.88
C GLU A 128 1.84 6.84 -1.02
N ASN A 129 1.15 7.18 -2.13
CA ASN A 129 0.49 8.48 -2.25
C ASN A 129 -0.76 8.54 -1.35
N ASN A 130 -0.91 9.66 -0.68
CA ASN A 130 -2.00 9.86 0.26
C ASN A 130 -3.24 10.51 -0.38
N SER A 131 -4.36 10.40 0.33
CA SER A 131 -5.58 11.18 0.09
C SER A 131 -5.49 12.53 0.82
N LYS A 132 -6.51 13.36 0.60
CA LYS A 132 -6.63 14.64 1.32
C LYS A 132 -6.94 14.48 2.83
N LEU A 133 -7.19 13.26 3.29
CA LEU A 133 -7.32 12.97 4.72
C LEU A 133 -5.97 13.08 5.43
N ASP A 134 -4.90 12.58 4.79
CA ASP A 134 -3.52 12.61 5.26
C ASP A 134 -2.69 13.44 4.27
N PRO A 135 -2.70 14.78 4.36
CA PRO A 135 -2.36 15.68 3.24
C PRO A 135 -0.87 15.84 2.95
N ILE A 136 -0.02 14.87 3.27
CA ILE A 136 1.40 14.83 2.87
C ILE A 136 1.62 13.78 1.79
N PHE A 137 2.47 14.07 0.80
CA PHE A 137 2.73 13.18 -0.34
C PHE A 137 1.46 12.90 -1.17
N THR A 138 0.68 13.96 -1.39
CA THR A 138 -0.62 13.93 -2.05
C THR A 138 -0.58 14.54 -3.44
N THR A 139 0.11 15.67 -3.59
CA THR A 139 0.13 16.42 -4.85
C THR A 139 1.23 15.92 -5.80
N THR A 140 1.02 16.13 -7.10
CA THR A 140 1.99 15.80 -8.15
C THR A 140 3.36 16.44 -7.88
N ASP A 141 3.39 17.70 -7.43
CA ASP A 141 4.63 18.42 -7.14
C ASP A 141 5.42 17.81 -5.96
N GLU A 142 4.73 17.44 -4.89
CA GLU A 142 5.32 16.76 -3.72
C GLU A 142 5.91 15.41 -4.12
N ILE A 143 5.14 14.62 -4.86
CA ILE A 143 5.51 13.28 -5.32
C ILE A 143 6.70 13.35 -6.28
N GLN A 144 6.68 14.27 -7.24
CA GLN A 144 7.79 14.53 -8.15
C GLN A 144 9.06 14.93 -7.38
N LYS A 145 8.94 15.84 -6.40
CA LYS A 145 10.06 16.30 -5.58
C LYS A 145 10.71 15.16 -4.82
N ILE A 146 9.91 14.33 -4.14
CA ILE A 146 10.42 13.19 -3.35
C ILE A 146 11.10 12.15 -4.24
N PHE A 147 10.48 11.72 -5.35
CA PHE A 147 11.08 10.73 -6.23
C PHE A 147 12.33 11.23 -6.96
N SER A 148 12.39 12.53 -7.32
CA SER A 148 13.58 13.11 -7.95
C SER A 148 14.83 13.06 -7.06
N GLN A 149 14.65 13.02 -5.75
CA GLN A 149 15.72 13.01 -4.75
C GLN A 149 16.05 11.61 -4.19
N ASN A 150 15.25 10.58 -4.52
CA ASN A 150 15.35 9.24 -3.97
C ASN A 150 15.19 8.18 -5.06
N ALA A 151 16.24 7.95 -5.84
CA ALA A 151 16.18 7.02 -6.99
C ALA A 151 15.86 5.57 -6.60
N ASP A 152 16.26 5.15 -5.41
CA ASP A 152 16.03 3.78 -4.87
C ASP A 152 14.64 3.61 -4.21
N LEU A 153 13.87 4.70 -4.05
CA LEU A 153 12.52 4.64 -3.51
C LEU A 153 11.57 4.10 -4.58
N GLU A 154 10.73 3.14 -4.22
CA GLU A 154 9.73 2.59 -5.11
C GLU A 154 8.34 3.18 -4.85
N PHE A 155 7.46 3.09 -5.83
CA PHE A 155 6.12 3.66 -5.74
C PHE A 155 5.07 2.57 -5.49
N LEU A 156 4.29 2.76 -4.42
CA LEU A 156 2.97 2.19 -4.28
C LEU A 156 1.96 3.28 -4.65
N LEU A 157 1.17 3.02 -5.66
CA LEU A 157 0.11 3.92 -6.11
C LEU A 157 -1.23 3.44 -5.57
N ASP A 158 -1.83 4.22 -4.66
CA ASP A 158 -3.19 4.01 -4.24
C ASP A 158 -4.15 4.74 -5.20
N ILE A 159 -4.93 3.94 -5.91
CA ILE A 159 -5.91 4.43 -6.91
C ILE A 159 -7.12 5.06 -6.22
N ALA A 160 -7.45 4.69 -4.99
CA ALA A 160 -8.53 5.34 -4.25
C ALA A 160 -8.14 6.73 -3.69
N HIS A 161 -6.85 7.09 -3.71
CA HIS A 161 -6.36 8.38 -3.21
C HIS A 161 -6.20 9.46 -4.29
N ILE A 162 -6.52 9.17 -5.55
CA ILE A 162 -6.41 10.15 -6.65
C ILE A 162 -7.55 11.16 -6.62
N ASP A 163 -7.31 12.36 -7.14
CA ASP A 163 -8.36 13.38 -7.32
C ASP A 163 -9.28 13.07 -8.51
N ASN A 164 -8.69 12.50 -9.57
CA ASN A 164 -9.37 12.14 -10.81
C ASN A 164 -8.41 11.35 -11.73
N THR A 165 -8.87 10.93 -12.89
CA THR A 165 -8.10 10.16 -13.87
C THR A 165 -6.88 10.90 -14.42
N ASN A 166 -6.92 12.23 -14.55
CA ASN A 166 -5.74 13.00 -15.00
C ASN A 166 -4.64 12.98 -13.94
N HIS A 167 -5.00 13.17 -12.66
CA HIS A 167 -4.07 13.05 -11.55
C HIS A 167 -3.42 11.66 -11.54
N LEU A 168 -4.20 10.60 -11.75
CA LEU A 168 -3.66 9.24 -11.87
C LEU A 168 -2.60 9.12 -12.97
N GLN A 169 -2.87 9.67 -14.16
CA GLN A 169 -1.92 9.65 -15.27
C GLN A 169 -0.62 10.41 -14.91
N GLU A 170 -0.74 11.59 -14.32
CA GLU A 170 0.41 12.39 -13.88
C GLU A 170 1.29 11.62 -12.88
N LEU A 171 0.68 10.93 -11.92
CA LEU A 171 1.40 10.10 -10.95
C LEU A 171 2.15 8.93 -11.61
N ILE A 172 1.51 8.26 -12.57
CA ILE A 172 2.14 7.18 -13.35
C ILE A 172 3.32 7.70 -14.17
N ASP A 173 3.22 8.90 -14.73
CA ASP A 173 4.26 9.52 -15.55
C ASP A 173 5.48 9.93 -14.69
N ILE A 174 5.29 10.30 -13.43
CA ILE A 174 6.37 10.58 -12.49
C ILE A 174 7.15 9.31 -12.18
N LYS A 175 6.45 8.25 -11.80
CA LYS A 175 7.07 6.96 -11.49
C LYS A 175 6.07 5.82 -11.70
N TYR A 176 6.41 4.88 -12.58
CA TYR A 176 5.58 3.71 -12.82
C TYR A 176 5.49 2.85 -11.53
N PRO A 177 4.27 2.57 -11.03
CA PRO A 177 4.10 1.87 -9.76
C PRO A 177 4.43 0.38 -9.89
N LYS A 178 5.08 -0.19 -8.88
CA LYS A 178 5.30 -1.63 -8.76
C LYS A 178 4.25 -2.33 -7.89
N ILE A 179 3.57 -1.57 -7.03
CA ILE A 179 2.45 -2.03 -6.21
C ILE A 179 1.29 -1.07 -6.40
N LEU A 180 0.08 -1.60 -6.47
CA LEU A 180 -1.16 -0.83 -6.47
C LEU A 180 -1.97 -1.19 -5.22
N HIS A 181 -2.47 -0.18 -4.52
CA HIS A 181 -3.65 -0.31 -3.69
C HIS A 181 -4.87 -0.01 -4.55
N ILE A 182 -5.90 -0.83 -4.43
CA ILE A 182 -7.13 -0.64 -5.18
C ILE A 182 -8.35 -0.83 -4.28
N ALA A 183 -9.16 0.19 -4.26
CA ALA A 183 -10.53 0.22 -3.80
C ALA A 183 -11.29 1.21 -4.68
N ASP A 184 -12.62 1.12 -4.71
CA ASP A 184 -13.44 2.08 -5.42
C ASP A 184 -13.82 3.26 -4.52
N ARG A 185 -14.22 4.39 -5.10
CA ARG A 185 -14.66 5.56 -4.34
C ARG A 185 -15.52 6.49 -5.19
N HIS A 186 -16.25 7.39 -4.51
CA HIS A 186 -16.85 8.58 -5.12
C HIS A 186 -15.86 9.74 -5.03
N PHE A 187 -15.68 10.49 -6.11
CA PHE A 187 -14.67 11.56 -6.16
C PHE A 187 -15.01 12.78 -5.30
N ASP A 188 -16.27 12.94 -4.89
CA ASP A 188 -16.72 13.99 -3.96
C ASP A 188 -16.50 13.63 -2.48
N VAL A 189 -16.12 12.37 -2.17
CA VAL A 189 -15.77 11.91 -0.81
C VAL A 189 -14.26 12.02 -0.60
N ILE A 190 -13.83 12.63 0.50
CA ILE A 190 -12.40 12.90 0.77
C ILE A 190 -11.57 11.61 0.84
N HIS A 191 -12.11 10.59 1.50
CA HIS A 191 -11.44 9.30 1.66
C HIS A 191 -12.50 8.20 1.78
N GLU A 192 -12.41 7.21 0.90
CA GLU A 192 -13.36 6.11 0.85
C GLU A 192 -12.72 4.89 0.17
N HIS A 193 -12.96 3.69 0.71
CA HIS A 193 -12.50 2.42 0.17
C HIS A 193 -13.70 1.49 -0.03
N LEU A 194 -14.36 1.62 -1.17
CA LEU A 194 -15.51 0.81 -1.55
C LEU A 194 -15.10 -0.48 -2.28
N PRO A 195 -15.96 -1.50 -2.27
CA PRO A 195 -15.84 -2.62 -3.21
C PRO A 195 -15.82 -2.14 -4.66
N ILE A 196 -15.05 -2.80 -5.50
CA ILE A 196 -14.93 -2.46 -6.92
C ILE A 196 -16.30 -2.51 -7.63
N GLY A 197 -16.60 -1.45 -8.37
CA GLY A 197 -17.88 -1.26 -9.07
C GLY A 197 -18.97 -0.59 -8.22
N HIS A 198 -18.62 -0.09 -7.02
CA HIS A 198 -19.53 0.63 -6.14
C HIS A 198 -19.26 2.14 -6.09
N GLY A 199 -18.21 2.63 -6.73
CA GLY A 199 -17.84 4.04 -6.86
C GLY A 199 -17.80 4.51 -8.31
N GLU A 200 -16.88 5.43 -8.61
CA GLU A 200 -16.79 6.13 -9.90
C GLU A 200 -15.47 5.85 -10.65
N ILE A 201 -14.58 5.01 -10.11
CA ILE A 201 -13.29 4.73 -10.73
C ILE A 201 -13.47 3.77 -11.91
N ASP A 202 -13.03 4.18 -13.10
CA ASP A 202 -13.05 3.34 -14.30
C ASP A 202 -11.82 2.41 -14.35
N PHE A 203 -11.89 1.30 -13.62
CA PHE A 203 -10.82 0.28 -13.61
C PHE A 203 -10.59 -0.37 -14.98
N GLN A 204 -11.63 -0.46 -15.82
CA GLN A 204 -11.49 -0.95 -17.19
C GLN A 204 -10.56 -0.03 -17.99
N TYR A 205 -10.77 1.28 -17.93
CA TYR A 205 -9.90 2.27 -18.57
C TYR A 205 -8.48 2.21 -18.00
N ILE A 206 -8.34 2.15 -16.68
CA ILE A 206 -7.03 2.08 -16.00
C ILE A 206 -6.21 0.90 -16.52
N PHE A 207 -6.74 -0.32 -16.47
CA PHE A 207 -5.99 -1.51 -16.87
C PHE A 207 -5.86 -1.69 -18.39
N SER A 208 -6.74 -1.08 -19.19
CA SER A 208 -6.62 -1.17 -20.65
C SER A 208 -5.77 -0.05 -21.28
N LYS A 209 -5.70 1.14 -20.68
CA LYS A 209 -5.05 2.32 -21.27
C LYS A 209 -3.90 2.87 -20.45
N LEU A 210 -4.05 3.03 -19.13
CA LEU A 210 -3.04 3.67 -18.29
C LEU A 210 -1.98 2.68 -17.80
N LEU A 211 -2.38 1.48 -17.42
CA LEU A 211 -1.51 0.42 -16.91
C LEU A 211 -1.65 -0.88 -17.75
N PRO A 212 -1.54 -0.80 -19.10
CA PRO A 212 -1.70 -1.97 -19.95
C PRO A 212 -0.60 -3.00 -19.63
N LYS A 213 -1.00 -4.28 -19.46
CA LYS A 213 -0.10 -5.38 -19.12
C LYS A 213 0.61 -5.19 -17.77
N TYR A 214 -0.02 -4.48 -16.83
CA TYR A 214 0.51 -4.39 -15.48
C TYR A 214 0.84 -5.79 -14.93
N ASN A 215 2.03 -5.94 -14.35
CA ASN A 215 2.54 -7.22 -13.85
C ASN A 215 3.14 -7.14 -12.44
N GLY A 216 2.91 -6.03 -11.74
CA GLY A 216 3.31 -5.83 -10.34
C GLY A 216 2.39 -6.53 -9.36
N LYS A 217 2.35 -6.03 -8.14
CA LYS A 217 1.42 -6.47 -7.09
C LYS A 217 0.19 -5.58 -7.06
N ILE A 218 -0.97 -6.18 -6.83
CA ILE A 218 -2.24 -5.47 -6.62
C ILE A 218 -2.78 -5.92 -5.26
N ILE A 219 -3.10 -4.97 -4.40
CA ILE A 219 -3.66 -5.20 -3.07
C ILE A 219 -5.08 -4.64 -3.04
N LEU A 220 -6.07 -5.51 -2.80
CA LEU A 220 -7.43 -5.07 -2.53
C LEU A 220 -7.49 -4.48 -1.12
N GLU A 221 -7.60 -3.16 -1.03
CA GLU A 221 -7.69 -2.45 0.24
C GLU A 221 -9.14 -2.21 0.65
N ILE A 222 -9.87 -3.31 0.80
CA ILE A 222 -11.30 -3.35 1.07
C ILE A 222 -11.54 -4.06 2.41
N VAL A 223 -12.14 -3.36 3.38
CA VAL A 223 -12.41 -3.88 4.74
C VAL A 223 -13.84 -4.40 4.92
N ASN A 224 -14.57 -4.61 3.85
CA ASN A 224 -15.97 -5.01 3.84
C ASN A 224 -16.16 -6.53 4.10
N LYS A 225 -17.34 -7.04 3.73
CA LYS A 225 -17.69 -8.46 3.86
C LYS A 225 -16.84 -9.32 2.92
N ASP A 226 -16.66 -10.59 3.25
CA ASP A 226 -15.94 -11.55 2.42
C ASP A 226 -16.45 -11.58 0.98
N SER A 227 -17.79 -11.51 0.79
CA SER A 227 -18.40 -11.49 -0.56
C SER A 227 -17.95 -10.29 -1.40
N ASP A 228 -17.80 -9.12 -0.79
CA ASP A 228 -17.45 -7.89 -1.48
C ASP A 228 -15.98 -7.93 -1.93
N ILE A 229 -15.11 -8.47 -1.09
CA ILE A 229 -13.68 -8.67 -1.41
C ILE A 229 -13.53 -9.70 -2.54
N ILE A 230 -14.28 -10.81 -2.48
CA ILE A 230 -14.25 -11.86 -3.52
C ILE A 230 -14.80 -11.33 -4.85
N ASN A 231 -15.91 -10.61 -4.82
CA ASN A 231 -16.49 -10.01 -6.02
C ASN A 231 -15.53 -8.99 -6.65
N SER A 232 -14.91 -8.14 -5.84
CA SER A 232 -13.90 -7.17 -6.28
C SER A 232 -12.70 -7.86 -6.92
N LYS A 233 -12.19 -8.96 -6.32
CA LYS A 233 -11.14 -9.79 -6.90
C LYS A 233 -11.52 -10.28 -8.30
N ASN A 234 -12.71 -10.86 -8.45
CA ASN A 234 -13.18 -11.40 -9.73
C ASN A 234 -13.30 -10.30 -10.79
N LEU A 235 -13.77 -9.09 -10.43
CA LEU A 235 -13.85 -7.97 -11.35
C LEU A 235 -12.45 -7.53 -11.82
N ILE A 236 -11.50 -7.40 -10.92
CA ILE A 236 -10.11 -7.03 -11.28
C ILE A 236 -9.48 -8.11 -12.17
N GLU A 237 -9.63 -9.38 -11.86
CA GLU A 237 -9.15 -10.48 -12.72
C GLU A 237 -9.75 -10.41 -14.12
N ASN A 238 -11.03 -10.05 -14.25
CA ASN A 238 -11.68 -9.87 -15.54
C ASN A 238 -11.09 -8.68 -16.32
N PHE A 239 -10.86 -7.52 -15.68
CA PHE A 239 -10.25 -6.35 -16.33
C PHE A 239 -8.83 -6.65 -16.82
N LEU A 240 -8.03 -7.37 -16.01
CA LEU A 240 -6.67 -7.77 -16.36
C LEU A 240 -6.60 -8.77 -17.53
N ASN A 241 -7.62 -9.60 -17.70
CA ASN A 241 -7.70 -10.63 -18.74
C ASN A 241 -8.42 -10.14 -20.01
N THR A 242 -9.06 -8.98 -19.99
CA THR A 242 -9.75 -8.43 -21.17
C THR A 242 -8.71 -7.99 -22.20
N PRO A 243 -8.74 -8.52 -23.45
CA PRO A 243 -7.82 -8.08 -24.49
C PRO A 243 -7.96 -6.57 -24.73
N ASN A 244 -6.85 -5.87 -24.83
CA ASN A 244 -6.83 -4.47 -25.24
C ASN A 244 -7.44 -4.36 -26.66
N GLN A 245 -8.63 -3.78 -26.77
CA GLN A 245 -9.25 -3.45 -28.04
C GLN A 245 -8.65 -2.18 -28.62
#